data_1138a77a239ba47f557c8a942522ba22
#
_entry.id   1138a77a239ba47f557c8a942522ba22
#
_cell.length_a   1.000
_cell.length_b   1.000
_cell.length_c   1.000
_cell.angle_alpha   90.00
_cell.angle_beta   90.00
_cell.angle_gamma   90.00
#
_symmetry.space_group_name_H-M   'P 1'
#
loop_
_entity.id
_entity.type
_entity.pdbx_description
1 polymer ?
#
loop_
_entity_poly.entity_id
_entity_poly.type
_entity_poly.pdbx_seq_one_letter_code
_entity_poly.pdbx_strand_id
1 'polypeptide(L)'
;MGETQNTKLNLTDSKIKDITEFLKSSVLEPAEQEKAAIISDAKNESAKIIADAKKEAESIIENAKKEAETMKHNTESALKIAAKQSVDKLKLILEKEVLTAAVAAPVKEAMTSEALIKEFVSEFLKIYADKGSFSVELPAALKEKLASYVKNQIDSLGTKGITLSDDTLPSGFAISASDGSLRYDFTDESVIELLTEYIRPELRKALFSK
;
A
#
# COMPACT_ATOMS: atom_id res chain seq x y z
N MET A 1 112.30 30.21 25.50
CA MET A 1 111.41 29.65 24.41
C MET A 1 110.08 29.04 24.95
N GLY A 2 109.74 29.29 26.23
CA GLY A 2 108.46 28.65 26.83
C GLY A 2 107.21 29.48 26.77
N GLU A 3 107.29 30.82 26.77
CA GLU A 3 106.12 31.71 26.88
C GLU A 3 105.25 31.82 25.60
N THR A 4 105.86 31.70 24.41
CA THR A 4 105.14 31.81 23.14
C THR A 4 104.31 30.58 22.74
N GLN A 5 104.56 29.38 23.34
CA GLN A 5 103.77 28.18 23.15
C GLN A 5 102.56 28.18 24.04
N ASN A 6 102.66 28.65 25.24
CA ASN A 6 101.52 28.69 26.22
C ASN A 6 100.44 29.71 25.73
N THR A 7 100.88 30.84 25.14
CA THR A 7 99.91 31.84 24.60
C THR A 7 99.20 31.37 23.36
N LYS A 8 99.83 30.55 22.51
CA LYS A 8 99.22 29.98 21.35
C LYS A 8 98.19 28.86 21.72
N LEU A 9 98.48 28.03 22.76
CA LEU A 9 97.56 27.04 23.24
C LEU A 9 96.30 27.70 23.82
N ASN A 10 96.42 28.72 24.68
CA ASN A 10 95.35 29.47 25.26
C ASN A 10 94.44 30.16 24.20
N LEU A 11 95.06 30.71 23.15
CA LEU A 11 94.30 31.32 22.04
C LEU A 11 93.53 30.27 21.20
N THR A 12 94.07 29.06 21.09
CA THR A 12 93.40 27.96 20.36
C THR A 12 92.26 27.40 21.18
N ASP A 13 92.44 27.22 22.49
CA ASP A 13 91.42 26.79 23.40
C ASP A 13 90.23 27.79 23.47
N SER A 14 90.58 29.13 23.55
CA SER A 14 89.54 30.16 23.49
C SER A 14 88.72 30.13 22.17
N LYS A 15 89.39 29.99 21.05
CA LYS A 15 88.69 29.90 19.70
C LYS A 15 87.82 28.64 19.57
N ILE A 16 88.31 27.52 20.15
CA ILE A 16 87.52 26.28 20.14
C ILE A 16 86.24 26.46 20.97
N LYS A 17 86.38 27.11 22.14
CA LYS A 17 85.28 27.42 23.04
C LYS A 17 84.26 28.36 22.40
N ASP A 18 84.74 29.45 21.73
CA ASP A 18 83.89 30.39 20.98
C ASP A 18 83.13 29.73 19.87
N ILE A 19 83.81 28.86 19.11
CA ILE A 19 83.14 28.07 18.03
C ILE A 19 82.11 27.09 18.58
N THR A 20 82.43 26.42 19.72
CA THR A 20 81.48 25.48 20.35
C THR A 20 80.27 26.19 20.88
N GLU A 21 80.47 27.37 21.52
CA GLU A 21 79.38 28.19 22.01
C GLU A 21 78.51 28.77 20.90
N PHE A 22 79.14 29.20 19.79
CA PHE A 22 78.44 29.62 18.58
C PHE A 22 77.63 28.47 17.94
N LEU A 23 78.20 27.28 17.78
CA LEU A 23 77.49 26.11 17.29
C LEU A 23 76.34 25.70 18.22
N LYS A 24 76.50 25.77 19.51
CA LYS A 24 75.47 25.48 20.48
C LYS A 24 74.33 26.48 20.39
N SER A 25 74.59 27.76 20.38
CA SER A 25 73.56 28.81 20.36
C SER A 25 72.94 29.02 18.97
N SER A 26 73.72 28.89 17.90
CA SER A 26 73.24 29.19 16.53
C SER A 26 72.67 27.98 15.76
N VAL A 27 72.99 26.76 16.22
CA VAL A 27 72.57 25.55 15.49
C VAL A 27 71.80 24.59 16.42
N LEU A 28 72.41 24.24 17.58
CA LEU A 28 71.77 23.21 18.43
C LEU A 28 70.52 23.71 19.13
N GLU A 29 70.58 24.89 19.77
CA GLU A 29 69.42 25.42 20.48
C GLU A 29 68.23 25.73 19.59
N PRO A 30 68.36 26.34 18.41
CA PRO A 30 67.27 26.49 17.44
C PRO A 30 66.74 25.14 16.92
N ALA A 31 67.62 24.17 16.65
CA ALA A 31 67.20 22.83 16.22
C ALA A 31 66.42 22.06 17.29
N GLU A 32 66.81 22.19 18.58
CA GLU A 32 66.04 21.60 19.69
C GLU A 32 64.69 22.29 19.89
N GLN A 33 64.61 23.62 19.72
CA GLN A 33 63.36 24.36 19.74
C GLN A 33 62.40 23.93 18.59
N GLU A 34 62.95 23.85 17.39
CA GLU A 34 62.18 23.41 16.20
C GLU A 34 61.67 21.97 16.35
N LYS A 35 62.52 21.05 16.85
CA LYS A 35 62.15 19.69 17.20
C LYS A 35 61.02 19.64 18.22
N ALA A 36 61.14 20.46 19.28
CA ALA A 36 60.12 20.53 20.34
C ALA A 36 58.78 21.07 19.79
N ALA A 37 58.82 22.07 18.93
CA ALA A 37 57.64 22.61 18.26
C ALA A 37 56.97 21.57 17.35
N ILE A 38 57.75 20.92 16.50
CA ILE A 38 57.23 19.85 15.59
C ILE A 38 56.55 18.72 16.41
N ILE A 39 57.20 18.28 17.50
CA ILE A 39 56.62 17.22 18.37
C ILE A 39 55.35 17.71 19.04
N SER A 40 55.31 18.96 19.48
CA SER A 40 54.10 19.56 20.11
C SER A 40 52.96 19.65 19.12
N ASP A 41 53.23 20.15 17.92
CA ASP A 41 52.22 20.27 16.84
C ASP A 41 51.69 18.90 16.42
N ALA A 42 52.56 17.92 16.22
CA ALA A 42 52.18 16.57 15.89
C ALA A 42 51.30 15.91 16.99
N LYS A 43 51.60 16.15 18.27
CA LYS A 43 50.76 15.69 19.40
C LYS A 43 49.40 16.37 19.41
N ASN A 44 49.33 17.66 19.16
CA ASN A 44 48.10 18.43 19.13
C ASN A 44 47.24 17.99 17.96
N GLU A 45 47.82 17.80 16.75
CA GLU A 45 47.10 17.31 15.60
C GLU A 45 46.59 15.88 15.78
N SER A 46 47.42 15.00 16.35
CA SER A 46 47.00 13.63 16.69
C SER A 46 45.81 13.62 17.69
N ALA A 47 45.88 14.46 18.73
CA ALA A 47 44.80 14.59 19.71
C ALA A 47 43.53 15.10 19.08
N LYS A 48 43.62 16.05 18.15
CA LYS A 48 42.49 16.58 17.39
C LYS A 48 41.86 15.50 16.48
N ILE A 49 42.68 14.78 15.71
CA ILE A 49 42.20 13.67 14.85
C ILE A 49 41.45 12.62 15.69
N ILE A 50 42.01 12.24 16.85
CA ILE A 50 41.37 11.25 17.72
C ILE A 50 40.03 11.78 18.26
N ALA A 51 39.99 13.07 18.67
CA ALA A 51 38.76 13.67 19.16
C ALA A 51 37.68 13.77 18.09
N ASP A 52 38.04 14.17 16.89
CA ASP A 52 37.12 14.26 15.73
C ASP A 52 36.60 12.87 15.34
N ALA A 53 37.49 11.88 15.26
CA ALA A 53 37.09 10.49 14.97
C ALA A 53 36.14 9.91 16.03
N LYS A 54 36.38 10.20 17.32
CA LYS A 54 35.45 9.79 18.40
C LYS A 54 34.09 10.44 18.26
N LYS A 55 34.04 11.74 17.96
CA LYS A 55 32.79 12.49 17.78
C LYS A 55 32.01 11.96 16.57
N GLU A 56 32.71 11.66 15.49
CA GLU A 56 32.09 11.07 14.30
C GLU A 56 31.53 9.66 14.58
N ALA A 57 32.28 8.81 15.27
CA ALA A 57 31.85 7.49 15.69
C ALA A 57 30.59 7.56 16.61
N GLU A 58 30.55 8.47 17.56
CA GLU A 58 29.40 8.70 18.42
C GLU A 58 28.18 9.15 17.62
N SER A 59 28.37 10.06 16.67
CA SER A 59 27.30 10.52 15.76
C SER A 59 26.74 9.39 14.89
N ILE A 60 27.60 8.56 14.33
CA ILE A 60 27.19 7.38 13.53
C ILE A 60 26.37 6.42 14.39
N ILE A 61 26.84 6.13 15.62
CA ILE A 61 26.13 5.23 16.53
C ILE A 61 24.77 5.79 16.93
N GLU A 62 24.68 7.10 17.21
CA GLU A 62 23.41 7.73 17.57
C GLU A 62 22.41 7.73 16.39
N ASN A 63 22.88 8.05 15.19
CA ASN A 63 22.05 8.01 13.99
C ASN A 63 21.56 6.58 13.71
N ALA A 64 22.44 5.59 13.78
CA ALA A 64 22.08 4.18 13.60
C ALA A 64 21.02 3.71 14.62
N LYS A 65 21.13 4.14 15.89
CA LYS A 65 20.12 3.86 16.91
C LYS A 65 18.76 4.49 16.57
N LYS A 66 18.75 5.76 16.17
CA LYS A 66 17.53 6.47 15.77
C LYS A 66 16.87 5.81 14.56
N GLU A 67 17.65 5.42 13.56
CA GLU A 67 17.15 4.72 12.39
C GLU A 67 16.56 3.34 12.75
N ALA A 68 17.25 2.59 13.60
CA ALA A 68 16.76 1.29 14.08
C ALA A 68 15.44 1.42 14.85
N GLU A 69 15.32 2.43 15.71
CA GLU A 69 14.09 2.68 16.47
C GLU A 69 12.92 3.10 15.56
N THR A 70 13.20 3.98 14.59
CA THR A 70 12.23 4.38 13.57
C THR A 70 11.77 3.19 12.72
N MET A 71 12.71 2.36 12.28
CA MET A 71 12.40 1.16 11.50
C MET A 71 11.55 0.17 12.31
N LYS A 72 11.88 -0.05 13.59
CA LYS A 72 11.09 -0.88 14.51
C LYS A 72 9.66 -0.36 14.64
N HIS A 73 9.49 0.93 14.92
CA HIS A 73 8.17 1.55 15.05
C HIS A 73 7.33 1.44 13.77
N ASN A 74 7.96 1.71 12.61
CA ASN A 74 7.30 1.59 11.31
C ASN A 74 6.88 0.13 11.01
N THR A 75 7.74 -0.82 11.34
CA THR A 75 7.45 -2.26 11.17
C THR A 75 6.30 -2.70 12.07
N GLU A 76 6.29 -2.31 13.35
CA GLU A 76 5.20 -2.62 14.27
C GLU A 76 3.86 -2.02 13.78
N SER A 77 3.90 -0.78 13.29
CA SER A 77 2.73 -0.11 12.73
C SER A 77 2.22 -0.80 11.46
N ALA A 78 3.12 -1.17 10.55
CA ALA A 78 2.80 -1.90 9.34
C ALA A 78 2.18 -3.28 9.64
N LEU A 79 2.73 -4.00 10.62
CA LEU A 79 2.18 -5.29 11.07
C LEU A 79 0.79 -5.16 11.66
N LYS A 80 0.54 -4.12 12.49
CA LYS A 80 -0.81 -3.85 13.03
C LYS A 80 -1.82 -3.58 11.92
N ILE A 81 -1.44 -2.76 10.94
CA ILE A 81 -2.29 -2.45 9.78
C ILE A 81 -2.56 -3.72 8.97
N ALA A 82 -1.54 -4.50 8.65
CA ALA A 82 -1.67 -5.74 7.89
C ALA A 82 -2.55 -6.77 8.61
N ALA A 83 -2.39 -6.92 9.93
CA ALA A 83 -3.24 -7.79 10.73
C ALA A 83 -4.70 -7.33 10.71
N LYS A 84 -4.96 -6.04 10.89
CA LYS A 84 -6.30 -5.47 10.81
C LYS A 84 -6.92 -5.70 9.44
N GLN A 85 -6.21 -5.40 8.36
CA GLN A 85 -6.68 -5.61 6.99
C GLN A 85 -6.99 -7.08 6.70
N SER A 86 -6.17 -8.00 7.23
CA SER A 86 -6.40 -9.45 7.09
C SER A 86 -7.69 -9.87 7.78
N VAL A 87 -7.93 -9.41 9.01
CA VAL A 87 -9.17 -9.67 9.75
C VAL A 87 -10.37 -9.07 9.03
N ASP A 88 -10.27 -7.83 8.55
CA ASP A 88 -11.36 -7.16 7.83
C ASP A 88 -11.68 -7.88 6.50
N LYS A 89 -10.66 -8.34 5.79
CA LYS A 89 -10.82 -9.15 4.56
C LYS A 89 -11.49 -10.51 4.86
N LEU A 90 -11.09 -11.15 5.96
CA LEU A 90 -11.70 -12.41 6.39
C LEU A 90 -13.19 -12.23 6.75
N LYS A 91 -13.53 -11.16 7.46
CA LYS A 91 -14.92 -10.80 7.76
C LYS A 91 -15.72 -10.60 6.48
N LEU A 92 -15.17 -9.88 5.49
CA LEU A 92 -15.83 -9.62 4.22
C LEU A 92 -16.10 -10.92 3.44
N ILE A 93 -15.15 -11.85 3.43
CA ILE A 93 -15.32 -13.17 2.79
C ILE A 93 -16.41 -13.97 3.51
N LEU A 94 -16.38 -14.03 4.85
CA LEU A 94 -17.39 -14.71 5.63
C LEU A 94 -18.79 -14.12 5.42
N GLU A 95 -18.90 -12.80 5.41
CA GLU A 95 -20.18 -12.12 5.12
C GLU A 95 -20.70 -12.55 3.75
N LYS A 96 -19.84 -12.52 2.72
CA LYS A 96 -20.23 -12.89 1.36
C LYS A 96 -20.66 -14.35 1.26
N GLU A 97 -19.86 -15.27 1.78
CA GLU A 97 -20.13 -16.71 1.71
C GLU A 97 -21.41 -17.09 2.47
N VAL A 98 -21.58 -16.56 3.68
CA VAL A 98 -22.79 -16.82 4.50
C VAL A 98 -24.05 -16.27 3.81
N LEU A 99 -23.98 -15.04 3.29
CA LEU A 99 -25.12 -14.45 2.59
C LEU A 99 -25.46 -15.19 1.31
N THR A 100 -24.45 -15.47 0.48
CA THR A 100 -24.67 -16.20 -0.77
C THR A 100 -25.28 -17.58 -0.49
N ALA A 101 -24.78 -18.31 0.49
CA ALA A 101 -25.34 -19.60 0.87
C ALA A 101 -26.79 -19.49 1.37
N ALA A 102 -27.11 -18.44 2.12
CA ALA A 102 -28.45 -18.25 2.66
C ALA A 102 -29.49 -17.85 1.60
N VAL A 103 -29.12 -17.06 0.61
CA VAL A 103 -30.06 -16.52 -0.39
C VAL A 103 -30.08 -17.28 -1.73
N ALA A 104 -29.01 -18.01 -2.05
CA ALA A 104 -28.88 -18.64 -3.35
C ALA A 104 -29.96 -19.70 -3.62
N ALA A 105 -30.25 -20.58 -2.68
CA ALA A 105 -31.25 -21.64 -2.88
C ALA A 105 -32.67 -21.09 -3.01
N PRO A 106 -33.16 -20.21 -2.09
CA PRO A 106 -34.48 -19.59 -2.23
C PRO A 106 -34.62 -18.75 -3.52
N VAL A 107 -33.58 -18.01 -3.89
CA VAL A 107 -33.62 -17.19 -5.12
C VAL A 107 -33.70 -18.06 -6.37
N LYS A 108 -32.88 -19.12 -6.46
CA LYS A 108 -32.93 -20.05 -7.59
C LYS A 108 -34.31 -20.71 -7.74
N GLU A 109 -34.88 -21.11 -6.64
CA GLU A 109 -36.24 -21.66 -6.65
C GLU A 109 -37.27 -20.63 -7.11
N ALA A 110 -37.20 -19.41 -6.59
CA ALA A 110 -38.06 -18.31 -6.97
C ALA A 110 -37.91 -17.93 -8.44
N MET A 111 -36.68 -17.84 -8.98
CA MET A 111 -36.40 -17.48 -10.37
C MET A 111 -36.73 -18.57 -11.37
N THR A 112 -37.06 -19.77 -10.93
CA THR A 112 -37.64 -20.84 -11.80
C THR A 112 -39.18 -20.91 -11.70
N SER A 113 -39.79 -20.15 -10.81
CA SER A 113 -41.24 -20.14 -10.62
C SER A 113 -41.95 -19.39 -11.75
N GLU A 114 -42.77 -20.12 -12.53
CA GLU A 114 -43.59 -19.53 -13.59
C GLU A 114 -44.53 -18.44 -13.09
N ALA A 115 -45.12 -18.62 -11.90
CA ALA A 115 -46.06 -17.66 -11.29
C ALA A 115 -45.35 -16.33 -10.95
N LEU A 116 -44.17 -16.41 -10.35
CA LEU A 116 -43.41 -15.25 -9.96
C LEU A 116 -42.89 -14.45 -11.18
N ILE A 117 -42.39 -15.13 -12.17
CA ILE A 117 -41.93 -14.49 -13.43
C ILE A 117 -43.08 -13.80 -14.15
N LYS A 118 -44.26 -14.42 -14.18
CA LYS A 118 -45.47 -13.79 -14.71
C LYS A 118 -45.84 -12.50 -14.01
N GLU A 119 -45.77 -12.49 -12.68
CA GLU A 119 -46.06 -11.31 -11.86
C GLU A 119 -45.07 -10.19 -12.14
N PHE A 120 -43.77 -10.48 -12.07
CA PHE A 120 -42.72 -9.48 -12.35
C PHE A 120 -42.80 -8.91 -13.78
N VAL A 121 -42.95 -9.75 -14.78
CA VAL A 121 -43.10 -9.30 -16.18
C VAL A 121 -44.36 -8.44 -16.32
N SER A 122 -45.47 -8.82 -15.70
CA SER A 122 -46.71 -8.05 -15.74
C SER A 122 -46.54 -6.67 -15.10
N GLU A 123 -45.94 -6.61 -13.91
CA GLU A 123 -45.69 -5.33 -13.23
C GLU A 123 -44.69 -4.44 -13.99
N PHE A 124 -43.65 -5.02 -14.53
CA PHE A 124 -42.72 -4.27 -15.38
C PHE A 124 -43.42 -3.67 -16.60
N LEU A 125 -44.22 -4.47 -17.30
CA LEU A 125 -44.96 -4.00 -18.48
C LEU A 125 -45.92 -2.87 -18.14
N LYS A 126 -46.63 -2.93 -17.02
CA LYS A 126 -47.52 -1.85 -16.55
C LYS A 126 -46.77 -0.53 -16.31
N ILE A 127 -45.57 -0.60 -15.77
CA ILE A 127 -44.78 0.61 -15.41
C ILE A 127 -44.08 1.24 -16.62
N TYR A 128 -43.64 0.38 -17.56
CA TYR A 128 -42.74 0.80 -18.63
C TYR A 128 -43.39 0.74 -20.03
N ALA A 129 -44.61 0.25 -20.16
CA ALA A 129 -45.32 0.09 -21.44
C ALA A 129 -45.30 1.34 -22.31
N ASP A 130 -45.43 2.53 -21.71
CA ASP A 130 -45.50 3.81 -22.43
C ASP A 130 -44.11 4.47 -22.59
N LYS A 131 -43.04 3.87 -22.07
CA LYS A 131 -41.71 4.52 -22.00
C LYS A 131 -40.76 4.13 -23.12
N GLY A 132 -41.13 3.18 -23.98
CA GLY A 132 -40.26 2.77 -25.09
C GLY A 132 -40.55 1.38 -25.61
N SER A 133 -39.68 0.92 -26.50
CA SER A 133 -39.72 -0.43 -27.04
C SER A 133 -38.77 -1.33 -26.25
N PHE A 134 -39.23 -2.50 -25.83
CA PHE A 134 -38.49 -3.42 -24.99
C PHE A 134 -38.51 -4.84 -25.54
N SER A 135 -37.44 -5.60 -25.25
CA SER A 135 -37.34 -7.03 -25.55
C SER A 135 -37.25 -7.81 -24.23
N VAL A 136 -38.11 -8.81 -24.09
CA VAL A 136 -38.13 -9.68 -22.89
C VAL A 136 -37.38 -10.97 -23.22
N GLU A 137 -36.39 -11.32 -22.41
CA GLU A 137 -35.60 -12.53 -22.52
C GLU A 137 -36.01 -13.50 -21.41
N LEU A 138 -36.27 -14.75 -21.77
CA LEU A 138 -36.74 -15.80 -20.85
C LEU A 138 -35.85 -17.05 -20.96
N PRO A 139 -35.76 -17.87 -19.89
CA PRO A 139 -35.13 -19.18 -19.98
C PRO A 139 -35.84 -20.08 -21.01
N ALA A 140 -35.05 -20.89 -21.71
CA ALA A 140 -35.60 -21.80 -22.76
C ALA A 140 -36.74 -22.68 -22.23
N ALA A 141 -36.62 -23.17 -20.99
CA ALA A 141 -37.64 -24.02 -20.35
C ALA A 141 -38.96 -23.29 -20.04
N LEU A 142 -38.92 -21.98 -19.89
CA LEU A 142 -40.11 -21.16 -19.58
C LEU A 142 -40.61 -20.40 -20.80
N LYS A 143 -39.81 -20.26 -21.83
CA LYS A 143 -40.14 -19.50 -23.04
C LYS A 143 -41.42 -20.07 -23.69
N GLU A 144 -41.52 -21.38 -23.89
CA GLU A 144 -42.72 -22.01 -24.48
C GLU A 144 -43.97 -21.81 -23.64
N LYS A 145 -43.84 -21.89 -22.28
CA LYS A 145 -44.97 -21.76 -21.35
C LYS A 145 -45.44 -20.32 -21.19
N LEU A 146 -44.50 -19.37 -21.20
CA LEU A 146 -44.80 -17.97 -20.96
C LEU A 146 -44.99 -17.13 -22.21
N ALA A 147 -44.59 -17.62 -23.39
CA ALA A 147 -44.72 -16.90 -24.67
C ALA A 147 -46.12 -16.39 -24.90
N SER A 148 -47.14 -17.28 -24.77
CA SER A 148 -48.54 -16.92 -24.94
C SER A 148 -49.03 -15.91 -23.88
N TYR A 149 -48.58 -16.05 -22.65
CA TYR A 149 -48.92 -15.11 -21.57
C TYR A 149 -48.33 -13.72 -21.81
N VAL A 150 -47.04 -13.63 -22.09
CA VAL A 150 -46.34 -12.36 -22.37
C VAL A 150 -46.97 -11.69 -23.60
N LYS A 151 -47.26 -12.46 -24.68
CA LYS A 151 -47.94 -11.93 -25.87
C LYS A 151 -49.32 -11.38 -25.55
N ASN A 152 -50.13 -12.10 -24.79
CA ASN A 152 -51.45 -11.63 -24.38
C ASN A 152 -51.39 -10.38 -23.49
N GLN A 153 -50.40 -10.26 -22.62
CA GLN A 153 -50.18 -9.03 -21.85
C GLN A 153 -49.78 -7.85 -22.72
N ILE A 154 -48.87 -8.05 -23.67
CA ILE A 154 -48.49 -7.05 -24.67
C ILE A 154 -49.71 -6.56 -25.45
N ASP A 155 -50.52 -7.49 -25.97
CA ASP A 155 -51.69 -7.18 -26.72
C ASP A 155 -52.77 -6.46 -25.88
N SER A 156 -52.97 -6.86 -24.61
CA SER A 156 -53.96 -6.26 -23.73
C SER A 156 -53.59 -4.81 -23.28
N LEU A 157 -52.30 -4.53 -23.16
CA LEU A 157 -51.81 -3.18 -22.82
C LEU A 157 -51.73 -2.25 -24.04
N GLY A 158 -51.96 -2.75 -25.24
CA GLY A 158 -51.89 -1.97 -26.50
C GLY A 158 -50.50 -1.42 -26.77
N THR A 159 -49.46 -2.01 -26.19
CA THR A 159 -48.09 -1.53 -26.26
C THR A 159 -47.46 -1.93 -27.59
N LYS A 160 -47.18 -0.93 -28.41
CA LYS A 160 -46.42 -1.12 -29.65
C LYS A 160 -44.94 -1.08 -29.32
N GLY A 161 -44.23 -2.20 -29.48
CA GLY A 161 -42.79 -2.24 -29.37
C GLY A 161 -42.22 -3.17 -28.30
N ILE A 162 -43.06 -3.98 -27.63
CA ILE A 162 -42.55 -5.04 -26.74
C ILE A 162 -42.51 -6.34 -27.50
N THR A 163 -41.37 -7.01 -27.50
CA THR A 163 -41.12 -8.28 -28.20
C THR A 163 -40.56 -9.31 -27.24
N LEU A 164 -40.79 -10.58 -27.54
CA LEU A 164 -40.10 -11.68 -26.89
C LEU A 164 -38.80 -11.94 -27.62
N SER A 165 -37.67 -11.89 -26.95
CA SER A 165 -36.36 -12.18 -27.55
C SER A 165 -36.21 -13.66 -27.90
N ASP A 166 -35.44 -13.92 -28.93
CA ASP A 166 -35.02 -15.28 -29.26
C ASP A 166 -33.82 -15.75 -28.40
N ASP A 167 -33.13 -14.81 -27.74
CA ASP A 167 -32.08 -15.12 -26.80
C ASP A 167 -32.65 -15.82 -25.55
N THR A 168 -31.87 -16.71 -24.98
CA THR A 168 -32.25 -17.50 -23.81
C THR A 168 -31.30 -17.28 -22.66
N LEU A 169 -31.85 -17.25 -21.44
CA LEU A 169 -31.13 -17.12 -20.19
C LEU A 169 -31.08 -18.47 -19.44
N PRO A 170 -30.11 -18.69 -18.57
CA PRO A 170 -30.05 -19.89 -17.73
C PRO A 170 -31.19 -19.93 -16.71
N SER A 171 -31.58 -18.77 -16.14
CA SER A 171 -32.61 -18.64 -15.10
C SER A 171 -33.14 -17.20 -15.07
N GLY A 172 -34.28 -16.99 -14.42
CA GLY A 172 -34.88 -15.66 -14.27
C GLY A 172 -35.38 -15.06 -15.57
N PHE A 173 -35.25 -13.77 -15.75
CA PHE A 173 -35.60 -13.04 -16.96
C PHE A 173 -34.76 -11.77 -17.11
N ALA A 174 -34.66 -11.24 -18.30
CA ALA A 174 -34.10 -9.92 -18.53
C ALA A 174 -34.99 -9.10 -19.43
N ILE A 175 -34.96 -7.80 -19.31
CA ILE A 175 -35.70 -6.87 -20.16
C ILE A 175 -34.73 -5.81 -20.67
N SER A 176 -34.59 -5.73 -21.98
CA SER A 176 -33.70 -4.81 -22.66
C SER A 176 -34.47 -3.79 -23.45
N ALA A 177 -34.07 -2.53 -23.44
CA ALA A 177 -34.56 -1.53 -24.36
C ALA A 177 -34.10 -1.87 -25.78
N SER A 178 -34.96 -1.70 -26.76
CA SER A 178 -34.66 -2.09 -28.14
C SER A 178 -33.53 -1.27 -28.79
N ASP A 179 -33.21 -0.11 -28.21
CA ASP A 179 -32.11 0.75 -28.63
C ASP A 179 -30.78 0.37 -27.92
N GLY A 180 -30.80 -0.65 -27.05
CA GLY A 180 -29.64 -1.07 -26.27
C GLY A 180 -29.20 -0.14 -25.14
N SER A 181 -29.96 0.92 -24.88
CA SER A 181 -29.60 1.95 -23.87
C SER A 181 -29.76 1.44 -22.43
N LEU A 182 -30.62 0.46 -22.20
CA LEU A 182 -30.99 -0.02 -20.87
C LEU A 182 -31.26 -1.51 -20.88
N ARG A 183 -30.73 -2.23 -19.88
CA ARG A 183 -31.02 -3.63 -19.62
C ARG A 183 -31.32 -3.81 -18.12
N TYR A 184 -32.45 -4.38 -17.84
CA TYR A 184 -32.81 -4.84 -16.50
C TYR A 184 -32.59 -6.35 -16.44
N ASP A 185 -31.65 -6.76 -15.59
CA ASP A 185 -31.27 -8.15 -15.43
C ASP A 185 -31.82 -8.70 -14.12
N PHE A 186 -32.75 -9.65 -14.22
CA PHE A 186 -33.38 -10.37 -13.11
C PHE A 186 -33.02 -11.86 -13.15
N THR A 187 -31.79 -12.17 -13.56
CA THR A 187 -31.26 -13.53 -13.41
C THR A 187 -31.05 -13.87 -11.93
N ASP A 188 -30.98 -15.15 -11.60
CA ASP A 188 -30.71 -15.59 -10.25
C ASP A 188 -29.40 -15.01 -9.71
N GLU A 189 -28.36 -14.90 -10.52
CA GLU A 189 -27.08 -14.30 -10.16
C GLU A 189 -27.24 -12.83 -9.77
N SER A 190 -27.88 -12.03 -10.61
CA SER A 190 -28.10 -10.59 -10.36
C SER A 190 -28.97 -10.33 -9.13
N VAL A 191 -30.01 -11.15 -8.93
CA VAL A 191 -30.90 -11.04 -7.76
C VAL A 191 -30.18 -11.47 -6.48
N ILE A 192 -29.36 -12.52 -6.50
CA ILE A 192 -28.52 -12.93 -5.36
C ILE A 192 -27.56 -11.81 -5.00
N GLU A 193 -26.91 -11.19 -5.96
CA GLU A 193 -25.99 -10.09 -5.74
C GLU A 193 -26.69 -8.89 -5.08
N LEU A 194 -27.81 -8.47 -5.64
CA LEU A 194 -28.65 -7.38 -5.14
C LEU A 194 -29.11 -7.62 -3.68
N LEU A 195 -29.64 -8.81 -3.41
CA LEU A 195 -30.09 -9.18 -2.06
C LEU A 195 -28.92 -9.29 -1.08
N THR A 196 -27.78 -9.81 -1.53
CA THR A 196 -26.56 -9.88 -0.73
C THR A 196 -26.10 -8.49 -0.33
N GLU A 197 -26.10 -7.53 -1.25
CA GLU A 197 -25.73 -6.14 -0.93
C GLU A 197 -26.73 -5.49 0.03
N TYR A 198 -28.01 -5.71 -0.16
CA TYR A 198 -29.05 -5.14 0.68
C TYR A 198 -29.03 -5.69 2.12
N ILE A 199 -28.80 -6.99 2.29
CA ILE A 199 -28.82 -7.66 3.61
C ILE A 199 -27.47 -7.52 4.34
N ARG A 200 -26.37 -7.31 3.61
CA ARG A 200 -25.01 -7.23 4.18
C ARG A 200 -24.86 -6.33 5.40
N PRO A 201 -25.39 -5.10 5.45
CA PRO A 201 -25.24 -4.22 6.62
C PRO A 201 -25.86 -4.82 7.90
N GLU A 202 -27.01 -5.45 7.76
CA GLU A 202 -27.70 -6.04 8.92
C GLU A 202 -27.02 -7.34 9.40
N LEU A 203 -26.56 -8.16 8.48
CA LEU A 203 -25.77 -9.34 8.82
C LEU A 203 -24.45 -8.96 9.51
N ARG A 204 -23.79 -7.92 9.01
CA ARG A 204 -22.56 -7.43 9.61
C ARG A 204 -22.75 -6.98 11.05
N LYS A 205 -23.85 -6.30 11.35
CA LYS A 205 -24.22 -5.94 12.70
C LYS A 205 -24.46 -7.21 13.54
N ALA A 206 -25.20 -8.17 13.03
CA ALA A 206 -25.53 -9.39 13.76
C ALA A 206 -24.29 -10.25 14.06
N LEU A 207 -23.34 -10.36 13.13
CA LEU A 207 -22.17 -11.23 13.27
C LEU A 207 -21.00 -10.59 14.04
N PHE A 208 -20.82 -9.26 13.92
CA PHE A 208 -19.60 -8.60 14.37
C PHE A 208 -19.80 -7.40 15.30
N SER A 209 -21.05 -7.01 15.62
CA SER A 209 -21.31 -6.03 16.66
C SER A 209 -21.30 -6.73 18.02
N LYS A 210 -20.35 -6.30 18.87
CA LYS A 210 -20.37 -6.58 20.30
C LYS A 210 -21.12 -5.47 21.00
#